data_ddb8cf4547b1bb9de9cb84733a18b7ab
#
_entry.id   ddb8cf4547b1bb9de9cb84733a18b7ab
#
_cell.length_a   1.000
_cell.length_b   1.000
_cell.length_c   1.000
_cell.angle_alpha   90.00
_cell.angle_beta   90.00
_cell.angle_gamma   90.00
#
_symmetry.space_group_name_H-M   'P 1'
#
loop_
_entity.id
_entity.type
_entity.pdbx_description
1 polymer ?
#
loop_
_entity_poly.entity_id
_entity_poly.type
_entity_poly.pdbx_seq_one_letter_code
_entity_poly.pdbx_strand_id
1 'polypeptide(L)'
;MNNDRGIFILTVFKKILDKLLYFDLYDDIDSNMSASNIGARKKRNIKNHLFIIYGIINSVVNGKEDPIDLQIYDIEKCFDALWLDDCLNDIYDTVSAENHNDKLALIYESNQENLVAIRHPLGMTTRENIPNIVQQGGTWGPILCSNSIDTLGKKCRDRKENFYLYKGVVKILPLAMVDDLNGIAKCGIQSISLNTFLTTQIEMKKLRFHVPDEKGKTKCHKIHVGSQRELCPILKVHGTEMEMVEDDTYLGDIISGDGKNSKNIQKRISKGIGIISSIMTLLNKICLGEFYIEIAMILRESMFINGILTNAEIWYNLKQSEIEEFELLDRSLLRQILQVPLTTPKESYYLELGILPIGIVIKMRRIRYLHYLTNLKETEMLHQFFIMQWNNPTKGDWTQSVREDLNDFGIKFNELKGMSKRFIKKLIKKNAREYAFNKLMEMKEKNSSKLGQLKYKKLKRQTYMKQTKKNIINIFKFRTRMADFGENYRAGYDAFLCPLCLEHLDNQQSSLKCKSIQDELKFKNDISDIYSNEITDETIQIINSIIKIRKKLIERDSTAEVTF
;
A
#
# COMPACT_ATOMS: atom_id res chain seq x y z
N MET A 1 -25.40 17.82 -9.03
CA MET A 1 -25.71 16.65 -9.88
C MET A 1 -24.62 16.26 -10.88
N ASN A 2 -23.60 17.09 -11.17
CA ASN A 2 -22.61 16.78 -12.23
C ASN A 2 -21.52 15.75 -11.87
N ASN A 3 -21.50 15.16 -10.66
CA ASN A 3 -20.49 14.19 -10.21
C ASN A 3 -21.07 12.83 -9.78
N ASP A 4 -22.36 12.60 -10.00
CA ASP A 4 -22.98 11.33 -9.65
C ASP A 4 -22.68 10.31 -10.75
N ARG A 5 -22.13 9.15 -10.37
CA ARG A 5 -21.88 8.01 -11.25
C ARG A 5 -23.01 7.01 -11.09
N GLY A 6 -23.67 6.67 -12.18
CA GLY A 6 -24.69 5.63 -12.18
C GLY A 6 -24.06 4.24 -11.99
N ILE A 7 -24.49 3.50 -10.99
CA ILE A 7 -24.08 2.10 -10.80
C ILE A 7 -25.27 1.22 -11.13
N PHE A 8 -25.12 0.33 -12.10
CA PHE A 8 -26.16 -0.61 -12.52
C PHE A 8 -26.21 -1.83 -11.61
N ILE A 9 -27.38 -2.11 -11.09
CA ILE A 9 -27.66 -3.34 -10.31
C ILE A 9 -28.42 -4.30 -11.19
N LEU A 10 -27.71 -5.28 -11.74
CA LEU A 10 -28.28 -6.28 -12.65
C LEU A 10 -29.00 -7.38 -11.89
N THR A 11 -29.98 -8.03 -12.54
CA THR A 11 -30.64 -9.24 -12.02
C THR A 11 -29.64 -10.38 -11.90
N VAL A 12 -29.94 -11.35 -11.03
CA VAL A 12 -29.09 -12.52 -10.82
C VAL A 12 -28.93 -13.34 -12.11
N PHE A 13 -30.00 -13.52 -12.86
CA PHE A 13 -29.95 -14.26 -14.14
C PHE A 13 -29.06 -13.57 -15.17
N LYS A 14 -29.20 -12.27 -15.33
CA LYS A 14 -28.33 -11.47 -16.23
C LYS A 14 -26.86 -11.59 -15.82
N LYS A 15 -26.54 -11.49 -14.51
CA LYS A 15 -25.18 -11.67 -14.01
C LYS A 15 -24.60 -13.07 -14.28
N ILE A 16 -25.43 -14.11 -14.21
CA ILE A 16 -24.99 -15.48 -14.50
C ILE A 16 -24.68 -15.60 -15.99
N LEU A 17 -25.61 -15.17 -16.87
CA LEU A 17 -25.41 -15.19 -18.32
C LEU A 17 -24.15 -14.42 -18.71
N ASP A 18 -24.02 -13.18 -18.25
CA ASP A 18 -22.86 -12.34 -18.51
C ASP A 18 -21.55 -12.99 -18.06
N LYS A 19 -21.55 -13.68 -16.91
CA LYS A 19 -20.37 -14.40 -16.44
C LYS A 19 -20.01 -15.61 -17.29
N LEU A 20 -20.96 -16.38 -17.75
CA LEU A 20 -20.72 -17.54 -18.62
C LEU A 20 -20.07 -17.08 -19.93
N LEU A 21 -20.68 -16.11 -20.58
CA LEU A 21 -20.15 -15.52 -21.82
C LEU A 21 -18.78 -14.87 -21.60
N TYR A 22 -18.59 -14.19 -20.46
CA TYR A 22 -17.30 -13.58 -20.09
C TYR A 22 -16.19 -14.63 -19.94
N PHE A 23 -16.45 -15.78 -19.29
CA PHE A 23 -15.46 -16.83 -19.14
C PHE A 23 -15.05 -17.44 -20.48
N ASP A 24 -15.98 -17.56 -21.40
CA ASP A 24 -15.73 -18.13 -22.72
C ASP A 24 -14.92 -17.21 -23.63
N LEU A 25 -15.10 -15.89 -23.51
CA LEU A 25 -14.47 -14.91 -24.41
C LEU A 25 -13.21 -14.25 -23.80
N TYR A 26 -13.08 -14.28 -22.48
CA TYR A 26 -12.07 -13.48 -21.78
C TYR A 26 -10.64 -13.78 -22.21
N ASP A 27 -10.27 -15.05 -22.31
CA ASP A 27 -8.88 -15.44 -22.59
C ASP A 27 -8.46 -15.05 -24.02
N ASP A 28 -9.40 -15.06 -24.97
CA ASP A 28 -9.17 -14.59 -26.33
C ASP A 28 -9.04 -13.06 -26.40
N ILE A 29 -9.90 -12.33 -25.69
CA ILE A 29 -9.79 -10.88 -25.60
C ILE A 29 -8.47 -10.50 -24.93
N ASP A 30 -8.14 -11.10 -23.75
CA ASP A 30 -6.94 -10.78 -22.99
C ASP A 30 -5.65 -11.06 -23.76
N SER A 31 -5.62 -12.16 -24.52
CA SER A 31 -4.43 -12.54 -25.32
C SER A 31 -4.12 -11.57 -26.45
N ASN A 32 -5.12 -10.89 -26.96
CA ASN A 32 -5.02 -9.93 -28.07
C ASN A 32 -4.84 -8.47 -27.62
N MET A 33 -5.03 -8.18 -26.32
CA MET A 33 -4.79 -6.83 -25.78
C MET A 33 -3.30 -6.54 -25.61
N SER A 34 -2.91 -5.29 -25.84
CA SER A 34 -1.54 -4.82 -25.67
C SER A 34 -1.05 -4.97 -24.22
N ALA A 35 0.25 -5.21 -24.07
CA ALA A 35 0.87 -5.31 -22.74
C ALA A 35 0.85 -3.99 -21.95
N SER A 36 0.68 -2.86 -22.65
CA SER A 36 0.55 -1.51 -22.07
C SER A 36 -0.82 -1.23 -21.48
N ASN A 37 -1.82 -2.07 -21.75
CA ASN A 37 -3.13 -1.96 -21.13
C ASN A 37 -3.26 -2.96 -19.99
N ILE A 38 -3.54 -2.48 -18.78
CA ILE A 38 -3.70 -3.31 -17.58
C ILE A 38 -5.15 -3.33 -17.06
N GLY A 39 -6.04 -2.55 -17.67
CA GLY A 39 -7.43 -2.40 -17.23
C GLY A 39 -8.23 -3.71 -17.32
N ALA A 40 -8.94 -4.08 -16.26
CA ALA A 40 -9.80 -5.27 -16.18
C ALA A 40 -9.11 -6.61 -16.51
N ARG A 41 -7.79 -6.71 -16.42
CA ARG A 41 -7.00 -7.88 -16.83
C ARG A 41 -6.49 -8.70 -15.64
N LYS A 42 -6.62 -10.03 -15.74
CA LYS A 42 -6.05 -10.96 -14.75
C LYS A 42 -4.53 -10.84 -14.72
N LYS A 43 -3.93 -10.97 -13.54
CA LYS A 43 -2.47 -10.92 -13.31
C LYS A 43 -1.79 -9.59 -13.69
N ARG A 44 -2.53 -8.57 -14.08
CA ARG A 44 -2.04 -7.18 -14.27
C ARG A 44 -2.39 -6.34 -13.05
N ASN A 45 -1.63 -5.31 -12.79
CA ASN A 45 -1.89 -4.38 -11.69
C ASN A 45 -1.27 -3.00 -11.95
N ILE A 46 -1.75 -2.00 -11.24
CA ILE A 46 -1.30 -0.61 -11.34
C ILE A 46 0.21 -0.42 -11.18
N LYS A 47 0.87 -1.29 -10.43
CA LYS A 47 2.32 -1.24 -10.19
C LYS A 47 3.13 -1.44 -11.47
N ASN A 48 2.56 -2.11 -12.48
CA ASN A 48 3.23 -2.34 -13.75
C ASN A 48 3.51 -1.02 -14.47
N HIS A 49 2.52 -0.11 -14.52
CA HIS A 49 2.67 1.22 -15.10
C HIS A 49 3.57 2.10 -14.25
N LEU A 50 3.30 2.17 -12.95
CA LEU A 50 4.07 3.00 -12.02
C LEU A 50 5.56 2.59 -12.01
N PHE A 51 5.86 1.29 -12.09
CA PHE A 51 7.24 0.80 -12.17
C PHE A 51 7.97 1.31 -13.42
N ILE A 52 7.29 1.29 -14.58
CA ILE A 52 7.84 1.83 -15.83
C ILE A 52 8.06 3.34 -15.71
N ILE A 53 7.06 4.08 -15.25
CA ILE A 53 7.13 5.54 -15.11
C ILE A 53 8.26 5.94 -14.16
N TYR A 54 8.31 5.38 -12.96
CA TYR A 54 9.38 5.67 -12.00
C TYR A 54 10.77 5.32 -12.54
N GLY A 55 10.89 4.21 -13.26
CA GLY A 55 12.16 3.81 -13.84
C GLY A 55 12.64 4.74 -14.95
N ILE A 56 11.74 5.23 -15.79
CA ILE A 56 12.07 6.23 -16.83
C ILE A 56 12.45 7.56 -16.19
N ILE A 57 11.64 8.06 -15.24
CA ILE A 57 11.95 9.29 -14.51
C ILE A 57 13.32 9.20 -13.85
N ASN A 58 13.61 8.09 -13.15
CA ASN A 58 14.92 7.88 -12.52
C ASN A 58 16.07 7.91 -13.53
N SER A 59 15.87 7.33 -14.71
CA SER A 59 16.89 7.33 -15.78
C SER A 59 17.12 8.74 -16.33
N VAL A 60 16.07 9.53 -16.55
CA VAL A 60 16.15 10.92 -17.02
C VAL A 60 16.83 11.82 -15.98
N VAL A 61 16.40 11.76 -14.71
CA VAL A 61 16.95 12.57 -13.62
C VAL A 61 18.44 12.27 -13.38
N ASN A 62 18.88 11.04 -13.66
CA ASN A 62 20.31 10.66 -13.59
C ASN A 62 21.08 10.92 -14.91
N GLY A 63 20.50 11.60 -15.88
CA GLY A 63 21.15 11.96 -17.16
C GLY A 63 21.49 10.75 -18.06
N LYS A 64 20.71 9.66 -17.96
CA LYS A 64 20.85 8.44 -18.79
C LYS A 64 19.87 8.37 -19.95
N GLU A 65 18.90 9.26 -19.95
CA GLU A 65 17.88 9.45 -20.99
C GLU A 65 17.68 10.93 -21.25
N ASP A 66 17.17 11.27 -22.43
CA ASP A 66 16.79 12.62 -22.79
C ASP A 66 15.57 13.09 -21.95
N PRO A 67 15.37 14.42 -21.81
CA PRO A 67 14.19 14.97 -21.19
C PRO A 67 12.89 14.44 -21.81
N ILE A 68 11.91 14.16 -20.97
CA ILE A 68 10.61 13.62 -21.39
C ILE A 68 9.45 14.47 -20.87
N ASP A 69 8.31 14.31 -21.53
CA ASP A 69 7.00 14.75 -21.08
C ASP A 69 6.15 13.52 -20.74
N LEU A 70 5.62 13.47 -19.53
CA LEU A 70 4.56 12.57 -19.13
C LEU A 70 3.22 13.27 -19.36
N GLN A 71 2.37 12.69 -20.18
CA GLN A 71 1.08 13.24 -20.57
C GLN A 71 -0.01 12.41 -19.91
N ILE A 72 -0.64 12.95 -18.89
CA ILE A 72 -1.69 12.27 -18.11
C ILE A 72 -3.04 12.72 -18.65
N TYR A 73 -3.88 11.76 -19.02
CA TYR A 73 -5.21 12.02 -19.58
C TYR A 73 -6.27 11.27 -18.79
N ASP A 74 -7.38 11.93 -18.52
CA ASP A 74 -8.60 11.36 -17.97
C ASP A 74 -9.71 11.45 -19.03
N ILE A 75 -10.39 10.35 -19.31
CA ILE A 75 -11.47 10.33 -20.30
C ILE A 75 -12.77 10.73 -19.61
N GLU A 76 -13.41 11.77 -20.15
CA GLU A 76 -14.65 12.30 -19.58
C GLU A 76 -15.77 11.26 -19.66
N LYS A 77 -16.34 10.88 -18.51
CA LYS A 77 -17.50 9.98 -18.41
C LYS A 77 -17.37 8.72 -19.28
N CYS A 78 -16.18 8.09 -19.30
CA CYS A 78 -15.83 7.01 -20.23
C CYS A 78 -16.94 5.96 -20.37
N PHE A 79 -17.49 5.43 -19.27
CA PHE A 79 -18.55 4.42 -19.33
C PHE A 79 -19.86 4.93 -19.91
N ASP A 80 -20.21 6.18 -19.61
CA ASP A 80 -21.46 6.78 -20.09
C ASP A 80 -21.37 7.22 -21.56
N ALA A 81 -20.15 7.48 -22.04
CA ALA A 81 -19.88 7.93 -23.41
C ALA A 81 -19.60 6.78 -24.39
N LEU A 82 -19.27 5.58 -23.88
CA LEU A 82 -19.03 4.41 -24.73
C LEU A 82 -20.34 3.76 -25.19
N TRP A 83 -20.41 3.51 -26.48
CA TRP A 83 -21.50 2.76 -27.08
C TRP A 83 -21.17 1.27 -27.09
N LEU A 84 -22.15 0.43 -26.72
CA LEU A 84 -21.96 -1.03 -26.66
C LEU A 84 -21.59 -1.58 -28.03
N ASP A 85 -22.23 -1.11 -29.10
CA ASP A 85 -21.98 -1.54 -30.48
C ASP A 85 -20.52 -1.30 -30.88
N ASP A 86 -20.01 -0.10 -30.62
CA ASP A 86 -18.62 0.24 -30.94
C ASP A 86 -17.65 -0.65 -30.15
N CYS A 87 -17.95 -0.92 -28.87
CA CYS A 87 -17.13 -1.81 -28.06
C CYS A 87 -17.17 -3.27 -28.53
N LEU A 88 -18.32 -3.77 -28.96
CA LEU A 88 -18.47 -5.14 -29.49
C LEU A 88 -17.79 -5.28 -30.84
N ASN A 89 -17.83 -4.26 -31.69
CA ASN A 89 -17.08 -4.22 -32.94
C ASN A 89 -15.57 -4.24 -32.67
N ASP A 90 -15.07 -3.46 -31.69
CA ASP A 90 -13.67 -3.51 -31.28
C ASP A 90 -13.25 -4.92 -30.79
N ILE A 91 -14.16 -5.66 -30.13
CA ILE A 91 -13.91 -7.06 -29.73
C ILE A 91 -13.93 -7.97 -30.97
N TYR A 92 -14.91 -7.83 -31.84
CA TYR A 92 -15.01 -8.61 -33.08
C TYR A 92 -13.74 -8.52 -33.91
N ASP A 93 -13.17 -7.31 -34.02
CA ASP A 93 -11.89 -7.09 -34.72
C ASP A 93 -10.68 -7.67 -33.96
N THR A 94 -10.83 -7.92 -32.67
CA THR A 94 -9.74 -8.39 -31.80
C THR A 94 -9.69 -9.90 -31.67
N VAL A 95 -10.85 -10.57 -31.58
CA VAL A 95 -10.96 -12.03 -31.45
C VAL A 95 -11.20 -12.66 -32.81
N SER A 96 -10.81 -13.92 -32.99
CA SER A 96 -11.14 -14.63 -34.26
C SER A 96 -12.66 -14.82 -34.35
N ALA A 97 -13.29 -14.01 -35.19
CA ALA A 97 -14.74 -13.83 -35.29
C ALA A 97 -15.49 -15.15 -35.57
N GLU A 98 -14.92 -16.06 -36.33
CA GLU A 98 -15.55 -17.31 -36.75
C GLU A 98 -16.07 -18.17 -35.59
N ASN A 99 -15.43 -18.09 -34.42
CA ASN A 99 -15.77 -18.91 -33.25
C ASN A 99 -16.66 -18.22 -32.21
N HIS A 100 -16.95 -16.91 -32.38
CA HIS A 100 -17.56 -16.12 -31.29
C HIS A 100 -18.75 -15.24 -31.69
N ASN A 101 -19.14 -15.24 -32.98
CA ASN A 101 -20.24 -14.40 -33.50
C ASN A 101 -21.53 -14.56 -32.72
N ASP A 102 -21.95 -15.81 -32.46
CA ASP A 102 -23.20 -16.08 -31.75
C ASP A 102 -23.17 -15.51 -30.32
N LYS A 103 -22.01 -15.58 -29.67
CA LYS A 103 -21.83 -15.06 -28.31
C LYS A 103 -21.86 -13.53 -28.27
N LEU A 104 -21.22 -12.88 -29.23
CA LEU A 104 -21.25 -11.42 -29.37
C LEU A 104 -22.65 -10.92 -29.69
N ALA A 105 -23.36 -11.62 -30.60
CA ALA A 105 -24.77 -11.35 -30.91
C ALA A 105 -25.65 -11.49 -29.65
N LEU A 106 -25.44 -12.54 -28.85
CA LEU A 106 -26.18 -12.74 -27.60
C LEU A 106 -25.88 -11.66 -26.55
N ILE A 107 -24.61 -11.17 -26.46
CA ILE A 107 -24.27 -10.02 -25.60
C ILE A 107 -24.99 -8.78 -26.09
N TYR A 108 -25.01 -8.52 -27.40
CA TYR A 108 -25.70 -7.39 -28.00
C TYR A 108 -27.19 -7.43 -27.70
N GLU A 109 -27.88 -8.52 -28.09
CA GLU A 109 -29.34 -8.68 -27.91
C GLU A 109 -29.75 -8.59 -26.44
N SER A 110 -28.99 -9.21 -25.54
CA SER A 110 -29.30 -9.19 -24.11
C SER A 110 -29.13 -7.81 -23.44
N ASN A 111 -28.59 -6.82 -24.16
CA ASN A 111 -28.41 -5.44 -23.70
C ASN A 111 -29.22 -4.41 -24.50
N GLN A 112 -30.10 -4.82 -25.45
CA GLN A 112 -30.94 -3.91 -26.23
C GLN A 112 -32.11 -3.36 -25.43
N GLU A 113 -32.72 -4.17 -24.59
CA GLU A 113 -33.84 -3.78 -23.74
C GLU A 113 -33.39 -3.64 -22.28
N ASN A 114 -32.73 -2.53 -21.98
CA ASN A 114 -32.31 -2.19 -20.63
C ASN A 114 -33.33 -1.27 -19.95
N LEU A 115 -34.35 -1.87 -19.32
CA LEU A 115 -35.30 -1.13 -18.48
C LEU A 115 -34.63 -0.75 -17.16
N VAL A 116 -34.26 0.52 -17.02
CA VAL A 116 -33.54 1.08 -15.87
C VAL A 116 -34.49 1.94 -15.03
N ALA A 117 -34.46 1.75 -13.70
CA ALA A 117 -35.10 2.64 -12.76
C ALA A 117 -34.04 3.14 -11.75
N ILE A 118 -34.07 4.41 -11.41
CA ILE A 118 -33.16 5.00 -10.43
C ILE A 118 -33.75 4.81 -9.05
N ARG A 119 -32.98 4.17 -8.16
CA ARG A 119 -33.33 4.06 -6.74
C ARG A 119 -32.88 5.31 -6.00
N HIS A 120 -33.83 5.96 -5.36
CA HIS A 120 -33.65 7.17 -4.60
C HIS A 120 -34.14 6.97 -3.14
N PRO A 121 -33.66 7.70 -2.12
CA PRO A 121 -34.16 7.59 -0.74
C PRO A 121 -35.68 7.76 -0.62
N LEU A 122 -36.30 8.50 -1.55
CA LEU A 122 -37.76 8.74 -1.59
C LEU A 122 -38.55 7.70 -2.42
N GLY A 123 -37.87 6.69 -3.00
CA GLY A 123 -38.53 5.69 -3.82
C GLY A 123 -37.76 5.29 -5.07
N MET A 124 -38.47 4.81 -6.08
CA MET A 124 -37.90 4.47 -7.39
C MET A 124 -38.61 5.28 -8.47
N THR A 125 -37.84 5.67 -9.50
CA THR A 125 -38.42 6.30 -10.71
C THR A 125 -39.20 5.32 -11.55
N THR A 126 -39.93 5.82 -12.55
CA THR A 126 -40.42 5.02 -13.67
C THR A 126 -39.26 4.30 -14.36
N ARG A 127 -39.55 3.20 -15.03
CA ARG A 127 -38.57 2.47 -15.83
C ARG A 127 -38.46 3.09 -17.22
N GLU A 128 -37.24 3.42 -17.61
CA GLU A 128 -36.93 3.91 -18.94
C GLU A 128 -36.00 2.94 -19.64
N ASN A 129 -36.19 2.75 -20.94
CA ASN A 129 -35.28 1.96 -21.75
C ASN A 129 -34.06 2.80 -22.12
N ILE A 130 -32.88 2.33 -21.72
CA ILE A 130 -31.60 2.94 -22.08
C ILE A 130 -30.80 1.91 -22.90
N PRO A 131 -30.98 1.89 -24.22
CA PRO A 131 -30.29 0.95 -25.09
C PRO A 131 -28.83 1.31 -25.27
N ASN A 132 -28.04 0.35 -25.71
CA ASN A 132 -26.69 0.56 -26.26
C ASN A 132 -25.69 1.25 -25.34
N ILE A 133 -25.75 0.97 -24.02
CA ILE A 133 -24.82 1.53 -23.04
C ILE A 133 -23.89 0.46 -22.47
N VAL A 134 -22.66 0.88 -22.12
CA VAL A 134 -21.71 0.08 -21.36
C VAL A 134 -22.01 0.26 -19.87
N GLN A 135 -22.59 -0.76 -19.24
CA GLN A 135 -23.10 -0.69 -17.88
C GLN A 135 -21.97 -0.65 -16.83
N GLN A 136 -21.83 0.44 -16.09
CA GLN A 136 -20.93 0.52 -14.95
C GLN A 136 -21.49 -0.35 -13.79
N GLY A 137 -20.72 -1.37 -13.37
CA GLY A 137 -21.16 -2.38 -12.40
C GLY A 137 -21.63 -3.71 -13.03
N GLY A 138 -21.73 -3.78 -14.35
CA GLY A 138 -21.91 -5.02 -15.10
C GLY A 138 -20.58 -5.82 -15.23
N THR A 139 -20.69 -7.08 -15.61
CA THR A 139 -19.53 -7.97 -15.81
C THR A 139 -18.67 -7.52 -16.99
N TRP A 140 -19.30 -7.03 -18.04
CA TRP A 140 -18.65 -6.64 -19.30
C TRP A 140 -18.05 -5.25 -19.27
N GLY A 141 -18.64 -4.31 -18.54
CA GLY A 141 -18.26 -2.89 -18.59
C GLY A 141 -16.75 -2.63 -18.56
N PRO A 142 -16.02 -3.14 -17.55
CA PRO A 142 -14.58 -2.87 -17.44
C PRO A 142 -13.75 -3.41 -18.60
N ILE A 143 -14.05 -4.62 -19.12
CA ILE A 143 -13.26 -5.22 -20.21
C ILE A 143 -13.62 -4.60 -21.56
N LEU A 144 -14.88 -4.24 -21.78
CA LEU A 144 -15.32 -3.51 -22.99
C LEU A 144 -14.62 -2.16 -23.08
N CYS A 145 -14.67 -1.37 -22.01
CA CYS A 145 -13.97 -0.09 -21.95
C CYS A 145 -12.47 -0.26 -22.18
N SER A 146 -11.86 -1.21 -21.47
CA SER A 146 -10.43 -1.46 -21.58
C SER A 146 -10.01 -1.90 -22.98
N ASN A 147 -10.76 -2.80 -23.64
CA ASN A 147 -10.47 -3.23 -25.02
C ASN A 147 -10.66 -2.09 -26.03
N SER A 148 -11.70 -1.27 -25.87
CA SER A 148 -11.92 -0.12 -26.75
C SER A 148 -10.75 0.88 -26.66
N ILE A 149 -10.25 1.17 -25.46
CA ILE A 149 -9.08 2.04 -25.27
C ILE A 149 -7.79 1.36 -25.77
N ASP A 150 -7.67 0.04 -25.70
CA ASP A 150 -6.50 -0.70 -26.20
C ASP A 150 -6.25 -0.51 -27.69
N THR A 151 -7.30 -0.27 -28.47
CA THR A 151 -7.15 0.01 -29.92
C THR A 151 -6.28 1.24 -30.19
N LEU A 152 -6.26 2.22 -29.27
CA LEU A 152 -5.36 3.40 -29.35
C LEU A 152 -3.89 2.96 -29.23
N GLY A 153 -3.58 2.13 -28.23
CA GLY A 153 -2.22 1.59 -28.04
C GLY A 153 -1.75 0.74 -29.22
N LYS A 154 -2.65 -0.07 -29.79
CA LYS A 154 -2.34 -0.86 -31.00
C LYS A 154 -1.97 0.04 -32.19
N LYS A 155 -2.73 1.10 -32.43
CA LYS A 155 -2.46 2.07 -33.52
C LYS A 155 -1.17 2.88 -33.29
N CYS A 156 -0.74 3.08 -32.03
CA CYS A 156 0.54 3.71 -31.71
C CYS A 156 1.74 2.85 -32.11
N ARG A 157 1.59 1.54 -32.17
CA ARG A 157 2.70 0.59 -32.36
C ARG A 157 3.47 0.79 -33.66
N ASP A 158 2.79 1.24 -34.70
CA ASP A 158 3.32 1.26 -36.07
C ASP A 158 4.01 2.60 -36.42
N ARG A 159 3.93 3.60 -35.55
CA ARG A 159 4.51 4.94 -35.78
C ARG A 159 5.51 5.29 -34.69
N LYS A 160 6.78 5.50 -35.06
CA LYS A 160 7.88 5.78 -34.11
C LYS A 160 7.64 7.04 -33.27
N GLU A 161 6.90 7.99 -33.78
CA GLU A 161 6.57 9.24 -33.12
C GLU A 161 5.58 9.04 -31.96
N ASN A 162 4.86 7.92 -31.95
CA ASN A 162 3.75 7.68 -31.03
C ASN A 162 4.08 6.71 -29.89
N PHE A 163 5.36 6.36 -29.69
CA PHE A 163 5.80 5.56 -28.55
C PHE A 163 7.20 5.99 -28.08
N TYR A 164 7.49 5.76 -26.81
CA TYR A 164 8.79 6.02 -26.23
C TYR A 164 9.71 4.82 -26.38
N LEU A 165 10.98 5.03 -26.75
CA LEU A 165 12.00 3.98 -26.78
C LEU A 165 12.92 4.12 -25.57
N TYR A 166 12.68 3.32 -24.55
CA TYR A 166 13.53 3.27 -23.37
C TYR A 166 14.90 2.65 -23.70
N LYS A 167 15.97 3.40 -23.40
CA LYS A 167 17.37 3.04 -23.75
C LYS A 167 17.53 2.65 -25.22
N GLY A 168 16.73 3.25 -26.09
CA GLY A 168 16.77 2.97 -27.53
C GLY A 168 16.27 1.59 -27.97
N VAL A 169 15.78 0.76 -27.06
CA VAL A 169 15.45 -0.65 -27.31
C VAL A 169 14.02 -1.01 -26.94
N VAL A 170 13.60 -0.70 -25.70
CA VAL A 170 12.29 -1.15 -25.21
C VAL A 170 11.21 -0.19 -25.62
N LYS A 171 10.26 -0.66 -26.43
CA LYS A 171 9.12 0.11 -26.92
C LYS A 171 8.06 0.26 -25.81
N ILE A 172 7.86 1.48 -25.33
CA ILE A 172 6.84 1.84 -24.35
C ILE A 172 5.68 2.53 -25.07
N LEU A 173 4.57 1.82 -25.20
CA LEU A 173 3.31 2.34 -25.75
C LEU A 173 2.61 3.18 -24.68
N PRO A 174 1.61 4.01 -25.04
CA PRO A 174 0.75 4.67 -24.06
C PRO A 174 0.18 3.66 -23.06
N LEU A 175 0.28 3.99 -21.78
CA LEU A 175 -0.09 3.12 -20.67
C LEU A 175 -1.57 3.38 -20.33
N ALA A 176 -2.42 2.36 -20.48
CA ALA A 176 -3.87 2.48 -20.28
C ALA A 176 -4.37 1.62 -19.12
N MET A 177 -5.25 2.20 -18.31
CA MET A 177 -6.00 1.48 -17.28
C MET A 177 -7.44 1.97 -17.25
N VAL A 178 -8.31 1.30 -18.00
CA VAL A 178 -9.72 1.69 -18.20
C VAL A 178 -9.78 3.10 -18.81
N ASP A 179 -10.11 4.11 -18.02
CA ASP A 179 -10.23 5.53 -18.41
C ASP A 179 -8.93 6.34 -18.18
N ASP A 180 -8.04 5.86 -17.35
CA ASP A 180 -6.74 6.50 -17.10
C ASP A 180 -5.74 6.16 -18.22
N LEU A 181 -5.22 7.17 -18.91
CA LEU A 181 -4.22 7.02 -19.98
C LEU A 181 -2.99 7.88 -19.69
N ASN A 182 -1.80 7.30 -19.86
CA ASN A 182 -0.53 8.02 -19.74
C ASN A 182 0.31 7.86 -21.00
N GLY A 183 0.65 8.97 -21.64
CA GLY A 183 1.60 9.04 -22.74
C GLY A 183 2.99 9.39 -22.23
N ILE A 184 4.02 8.73 -22.75
CA ILE A 184 5.43 9.05 -22.48
C ILE A 184 6.11 9.38 -23.80
N ALA A 185 6.70 10.55 -23.90
CA ALA A 185 7.38 11.00 -25.10
C ALA A 185 8.66 11.79 -24.76
N LYS A 186 9.65 11.77 -25.65
CA LYS A 186 10.75 12.73 -25.58
C LYS A 186 10.18 14.15 -25.74
N CYS A 187 10.70 15.09 -24.95
CA CYS A 187 10.31 16.49 -25.05
C CYS A 187 10.55 17.04 -26.48
N GLY A 188 9.66 17.88 -26.97
CA GLY A 188 9.72 18.45 -28.31
C GLY A 188 8.74 17.80 -29.30
N ILE A 189 9.19 17.50 -30.52
CA ILE A 189 8.33 17.04 -31.62
C ILE A 189 7.59 15.76 -31.29
N GLN A 190 8.24 14.79 -30.62
CA GLN A 190 7.59 13.54 -30.25
C GLN A 190 6.45 13.75 -29.25
N SER A 191 6.63 14.68 -28.29
CA SER A 191 5.59 15.04 -27.33
C SER A 191 4.35 15.62 -28.01
N ILE A 192 4.55 16.51 -29.00
CA ILE A 192 3.47 17.08 -29.81
C ILE A 192 2.77 15.98 -30.63
N SER A 193 3.56 15.15 -31.33
CA SER A 193 3.04 14.09 -32.20
C SER A 193 2.15 13.11 -31.42
N LEU A 194 2.64 12.63 -30.27
CA LEU A 194 1.90 11.71 -29.41
C LEU A 194 0.59 12.33 -28.89
N ASN A 195 0.66 13.59 -28.39
CA ASN A 195 -0.52 14.29 -27.90
C ASN A 195 -1.57 14.48 -29.00
N THR A 196 -1.15 14.94 -30.18
CA THR A 196 -2.05 15.13 -31.32
C THR A 196 -2.69 13.81 -31.75
N PHE A 197 -1.89 12.76 -31.83
CA PHE A 197 -2.38 11.43 -32.19
C PHE A 197 -3.43 10.93 -31.18
N LEU A 198 -3.13 10.95 -29.87
CA LEU A 198 -4.06 10.48 -28.85
C LEU A 198 -5.37 11.29 -28.84
N THR A 199 -5.28 12.61 -28.94
CA THR A 199 -6.46 13.49 -28.99
C THR A 199 -7.32 13.18 -30.22
N THR A 200 -6.72 13.03 -31.39
CA THR A 200 -7.45 12.69 -32.63
C THR A 200 -8.10 11.30 -32.52
N GLN A 201 -7.39 10.29 -31.98
CA GLN A 201 -7.96 8.95 -31.89
C GLN A 201 -9.12 8.86 -30.87
N ILE A 202 -9.08 9.61 -29.79
CA ILE A 202 -10.18 9.69 -28.82
C ILE A 202 -11.40 10.35 -29.45
N GLU A 203 -11.20 11.43 -30.21
CA GLU A 203 -12.29 12.10 -30.95
C GLU A 203 -12.94 11.19 -32.01
N MET A 204 -12.13 10.40 -32.74
CA MET A 204 -12.65 9.40 -33.69
C MET A 204 -13.52 8.34 -33.02
N LYS A 205 -13.29 8.03 -31.73
CA LYS A 205 -14.15 7.15 -30.94
C LYS A 205 -15.35 7.86 -30.30
N LYS A 206 -15.58 9.14 -30.65
CA LYS A 206 -16.64 9.98 -30.04
C LYS A 206 -16.47 10.17 -28.54
N LEU A 207 -15.27 9.94 -28.00
CA LEU A 207 -14.89 10.20 -26.64
C LEU A 207 -14.18 11.53 -26.52
N ARG A 208 -14.05 12.04 -25.30
CA ARG A 208 -13.34 13.30 -25.04
C ARG A 208 -12.42 13.13 -23.83
N PHE A 209 -11.28 13.78 -23.86
CA PHE A 209 -10.48 14.00 -22.68
C PHE A 209 -11.06 15.16 -21.86
N HIS A 210 -10.89 15.07 -20.55
CA HIS A 210 -11.39 16.08 -19.64
C HIS A 210 -10.56 17.37 -19.76
N VAL A 211 -11.16 18.41 -20.29
CA VAL A 211 -10.55 19.75 -20.34
C VAL A 211 -10.99 20.60 -19.14
N PRO A 212 -10.32 21.72 -18.83
CA PRO A 212 -10.72 22.61 -17.75
C PRO A 212 -12.20 22.98 -17.85
N ASP A 213 -12.94 22.79 -16.76
CA ASP A 213 -14.32 23.27 -16.64
C ASP A 213 -14.33 24.77 -16.26
N GLU A 214 -15.53 25.38 -16.15
CA GLU A 214 -15.71 26.78 -15.74
C GLU A 214 -15.09 27.07 -14.35
N LYS A 215 -14.77 26.03 -13.54
CA LYS A 215 -14.10 26.12 -12.24
C LYS A 215 -12.58 25.96 -12.33
N GLY A 216 -12.03 25.87 -13.53
CA GLY A 216 -10.60 25.73 -13.78
C GLY A 216 -10.02 24.36 -13.42
N LYS A 217 -10.85 23.35 -13.13
CA LYS A 217 -10.37 21.99 -12.84
C LYS A 217 -10.15 21.25 -14.16
N THR A 218 -8.91 20.87 -14.40
CA THR A 218 -8.56 19.92 -15.45
C THR A 218 -8.07 18.62 -14.82
N LYS A 219 -8.18 17.55 -15.58
CA LYS A 219 -7.61 16.24 -15.22
C LYS A 219 -6.62 15.74 -16.29
N CYS A 220 -6.30 16.61 -17.25
CA CYS A 220 -5.27 16.35 -18.24
C CYS A 220 -4.09 17.27 -17.97
N HIS A 221 -2.98 16.67 -17.55
CA HIS A 221 -1.77 17.39 -17.16
C HIS A 221 -0.54 16.87 -17.87
N LYS A 222 0.45 17.75 -18.00
CA LYS A 222 1.78 17.39 -18.46
C LYS A 222 2.79 17.59 -17.34
N ILE A 223 3.62 16.57 -17.06
CA ILE A 223 4.77 16.66 -16.18
C ILE A 223 6.02 16.61 -17.05
N HIS A 224 6.83 17.66 -17.00
CA HIS A 224 8.14 17.65 -17.62
C HIS A 224 9.19 17.06 -16.67
N VAL A 225 10.03 16.17 -17.20
CA VAL A 225 11.12 15.52 -16.45
C VAL A 225 12.45 15.80 -17.14
N GLY A 226 13.40 16.38 -16.43
CA GLY A 226 14.73 16.68 -16.94
C GLY A 226 15.04 18.16 -17.02
N SER A 227 16.09 18.50 -17.77
CA SER A 227 16.54 19.89 -18.03
C SER A 227 15.73 20.55 -19.16
N GLN A 228 15.93 21.87 -19.33
CA GLN A 228 15.36 22.64 -20.46
C GLN A 228 13.83 22.75 -20.43
N ARG A 229 13.25 22.90 -19.27
CA ARG A 229 11.80 23.09 -19.10
C ARG A 229 11.24 24.24 -19.95
N GLU A 230 12.02 25.24 -20.21
CA GLU A 230 11.66 26.45 -21.00
C GLU A 230 11.43 26.14 -22.50
N LEU A 231 12.01 25.04 -22.98
CA LEU A 231 11.87 24.59 -24.37
C LEU A 231 10.72 23.58 -24.57
N CYS A 232 9.95 23.32 -23.51
CA CYS A 232 8.87 22.35 -23.59
C CYS A 232 7.73 22.86 -24.48
N PRO A 233 7.23 22.03 -25.41
CA PRO A 233 6.15 22.43 -26.28
C PRO A 233 4.83 22.64 -25.51
N ILE A 234 4.03 23.58 -25.94
CA ILE A 234 2.65 23.73 -25.48
C ILE A 234 1.83 22.62 -26.13
N LEU A 235 1.23 21.75 -25.32
CA LEU A 235 0.32 20.71 -25.79
C LEU A 235 -1.12 21.20 -25.70
N LYS A 236 -1.97 20.76 -26.62
CA LYS A 236 -3.40 21.10 -26.63
C LYS A 236 -4.27 19.85 -26.68
N VAL A 237 -5.33 19.87 -25.90
CA VAL A 237 -6.38 18.84 -25.86
C VAL A 237 -7.69 19.53 -26.23
N HIS A 238 -8.32 19.10 -27.32
CA HIS A 238 -9.54 19.73 -27.86
C HIS A 238 -9.44 21.27 -28.00
N GLY A 239 -8.28 21.77 -28.45
CA GLY A 239 -8.02 23.19 -28.58
C GLY A 239 -7.60 23.94 -27.31
N THR A 240 -7.78 23.34 -26.14
CA THR A 240 -7.40 23.92 -24.86
C THR A 240 -5.97 23.50 -24.47
N GLU A 241 -5.18 24.41 -23.91
CA GLU A 241 -3.82 24.14 -23.49
C GLU A 241 -3.81 23.17 -22.28
N MET A 242 -2.94 22.17 -22.37
CA MET A 242 -2.69 21.21 -21.28
C MET A 242 -1.78 21.89 -20.25
N GLU A 243 -2.22 21.93 -19.00
CA GLU A 243 -1.45 22.53 -17.91
C GLU A 243 -0.17 21.72 -17.64
N MET A 244 0.96 22.43 -17.50
CA MET A 244 2.23 21.84 -17.09
C MET A 244 2.37 21.96 -15.58
N VAL A 245 2.37 20.81 -14.90
CA VAL A 245 2.48 20.69 -13.45
C VAL A 245 3.81 20.06 -13.03
N GLU A 246 4.23 20.25 -11.79
CA GLU A 246 5.44 19.62 -11.24
C GLU A 246 5.19 18.18 -10.80
N ASP A 247 3.99 17.88 -10.38
CA ASP A 247 3.53 16.58 -9.94
C ASP A 247 2.04 16.41 -10.14
N ASP A 248 1.61 15.16 -10.31
CA ASP A 248 0.21 14.80 -10.40
C ASP A 248 -0.07 13.41 -9.83
N THR A 249 -1.32 13.14 -9.52
CA THR A 249 -1.74 11.83 -9.01
C THR A 249 -2.11 10.91 -10.18
N TYR A 250 -1.35 9.83 -10.35
CA TYR A 250 -1.63 8.76 -11.29
C TYR A 250 -1.70 7.41 -10.59
N LEU A 251 -2.78 6.64 -10.79
CA LEU A 251 -3.03 5.33 -10.17
C LEU A 251 -2.79 5.28 -8.65
N GLY A 252 -3.14 6.37 -7.97
CA GLY A 252 -3.08 6.49 -6.52
C GLY A 252 -1.74 6.95 -5.94
N ASP A 253 -0.67 7.03 -6.74
CA ASP A 253 0.61 7.62 -6.35
C ASP A 253 0.76 9.04 -6.89
N ILE A 254 1.54 9.87 -6.22
CA ILE A 254 1.96 11.17 -6.72
C ILE A 254 3.23 10.96 -7.54
N ILE A 255 3.16 11.25 -8.84
CA ILE A 255 4.29 11.25 -9.75
C ILE A 255 4.89 12.65 -9.76
N SER A 256 6.18 12.78 -9.47
CA SER A 256 6.90 14.05 -9.47
C SER A 256 8.00 14.05 -10.52
N GLY A 257 8.15 15.15 -11.27
CA GLY A 257 9.16 15.30 -12.29
C GLY A 257 10.60 15.30 -11.77
N ASP A 258 10.80 15.55 -10.47
CA ASP A 258 12.12 15.49 -9.81
C ASP A 258 12.52 14.09 -9.35
N GLY A 259 11.66 13.08 -9.54
CA GLY A 259 11.89 11.69 -9.17
C GLY A 259 11.92 11.41 -7.66
N LYS A 260 11.47 12.36 -6.81
CA LYS A 260 11.44 12.16 -5.36
C LYS A 260 10.12 11.58 -4.87
N ASN A 261 10.19 10.79 -3.80
CA ASN A 261 9.01 10.19 -3.16
C ASN A 261 8.39 11.05 -2.05
N SER A 262 9.00 12.17 -1.67
CA SER A 262 8.64 12.94 -0.47
C SER A 262 7.15 13.32 -0.40
N LYS A 263 6.56 13.82 -1.49
CA LYS A 263 5.12 14.16 -1.54
C LYS A 263 4.22 12.94 -1.38
N ASN A 264 4.62 11.82 -1.99
CA ASN A 264 3.91 10.55 -1.87
C ASN A 264 3.95 10.02 -0.44
N ILE A 265 5.11 10.08 0.20
CA ILE A 265 5.32 9.67 1.59
C ILE A 265 4.49 10.52 2.54
N GLN A 266 4.51 11.86 2.41
CA GLN A 266 3.70 12.76 3.21
C GLN A 266 2.19 12.47 3.08
N LYS A 267 1.71 12.23 1.85
CA LYS A 267 0.32 11.79 1.61
C LYS A 267 -0.02 10.50 2.36
N ARG A 268 0.91 9.52 2.35
CA ARG A 268 0.72 8.23 3.04
C ARG A 268 0.75 8.38 4.56
N ILE A 269 1.63 9.22 5.10
CA ILE A 269 1.71 9.51 6.53
C ILE A 269 0.43 10.18 7.01
N SER A 270 -0.04 11.23 6.32
CA SER A 270 -1.29 11.91 6.65
C SER A 270 -2.48 10.94 6.64
N LYS A 271 -2.57 10.07 5.63
CA LYS A 271 -3.58 9.00 5.59
C LYS A 271 -3.43 8.03 6.76
N GLY A 272 -2.20 7.69 7.14
CA GLY A 272 -1.89 6.77 8.23
C GLY A 272 -2.36 7.31 9.59
N ILE A 273 -2.24 8.61 9.85
CA ILE A 273 -2.75 9.25 11.06
C ILE A 273 -4.27 9.05 11.17
N GLY A 274 -5.01 9.28 10.09
CA GLY A 274 -6.46 9.04 10.06
C GLY A 274 -6.84 7.57 10.30
N ILE A 275 -6.05 6.64 9.74
CA ILE A 275 -6.24 5.20 9.94
C ILE A 275 -6.00 4.82 11.41
N ILE A 276 -4.95 5.36 12.04
CA ILE A 276 -4.67 5.13 13.48
C ILE A 276 -5.87 5.55 14.32
N SER A 277 -6.40 6.75 14.10
CA SER A 277 -7.59 7.24 14.81
C SER A 277 -8.79 6.30 14.64
N SER A 278 -9.03 5.83 13.42
CA SER A 278 -10.10 4.88 13.11
C SER A 278 -9.93 3.54 13.83
N ILE A 279 -8.71 2.98 13.83
CA ILE A 279 -8.39 1.72 14.53
C ILE A 279 -8.60 1.88 16.02
N MET A 280 -8.09 2.96 16.63
CA MET A 280 -8.23 3.18 18.06
C MET A 280 -9.71 3.39 18.48
N THR A 281 -10.50 4.07 17.66
CA THR A 281 -11.94 4.21 17.88
C THR A 281 -12.64 2.85 17.85
N LEU A 282 -12.31 1.98 16.90
CA LEU A 282 -12.86 0.62 16.83
C LEU A 282 -12.48 -0.20 18.07
N LEU A 283 -11.18 -0.21 18.43
CA LEU A 283 -10.67 -0.99 19.57
C LEU A 283 -11.25 -0.53 20.91
N ASN A 284 -11.62 0.74 21.04
CA ASN A 284 -12.22 1.28 22.26
C ASN A 284 -13.75 1.04 22.33
N LYS A 285 -14.42 0.90 21.19
CA LYS A 285 -15.88 0.64 21.14
C LYS A 285 -16.24 -0.82 21.37
N ILE A 286 -15.32 -1.76 21.07
CA ILE A 286 -15.59 -3.18 21.13
C ILE A 286 -14.92 -3.77 22.38
N CYS A 287 -15.69 -4.50 23.19
CA CYS A 287 -15.14 -5.24 24.32
C CYS A 287 -14.53 -6.55 23.80
N LEU A 288 -13.20 -6.59 23.67
CA LEU A 288 -12.47 -7.68 22.97
C LEU A 288 -11.90 -8.75 23.91
N GLY A 289 -11.94 -8.54 25.23
CA GLY A 289 -11.41 -9.48 26.21
C GLY A 289 -9.98 -9.93 25.85
N GLU A 290 -9.78 -11.24 25.71
CA GLU A 290 -8.50 -11.89 25.39
C GLU A 290 -8.11 -11.74 23.91
N PHE A 291 -9.03 -11.36 23.03
CA PHE A 291 -8.77 -11.16 21.59
C PHE A 291 -8.24 -9.77 21.26
N TYR A 292 -8.05 -8.90 22.26
CA TYR A 292 -7.68 -7.49 22.03
C TYR A 292 -6.46 -7.32 21.13
N ILE A 293 -5.34 -7.98 21.45
CA ILE A 293 -4.10 -7.86 20.65
C ILE A 293 -4.25 -8.58 19.30
N GLU A 294 -4.96 -9.68 19.23
CA GLU A 294 -5.17 -10.39 17.97
C GLU A 294 -5.89 -9.50 16.96
N ILE A 295 -6.99 -8.91 17.37
CA ILE A 295 -7.78 -7.99 16.52
C ILE A 295 -6.99 -6.72 16.20
N ALA A 296 -6.29 -6.15 17.18
CA ALA A 296 -5.43 -4.99 16.94
C ALA A 296 -4.37 -5.26 15.86
N MET A 297 -3.75 -6.45 15.87
CA MET A 297 -2.76 -6.82 14.86
C MET A 297 -3.39 -7.13 13.49
N ILE A 298 -4.60 -7.67 13.44
CA ILE A 298 -5.36 -7.82 12.18
C ILE A 298 -5.68 -6.45 11.59
N LEU A 299 -6.15 -5.50 12.38
CA LEU A 299 -6.44 -4.14 11.93
C LEU A 299 -5.17 -3.39 11.50
N ARG A 300 -4.06 -3.57 12.24
CA ARG A 300 -2.75 -3.04 11.82
C ARG A 300 -2.35 -3.56 10.44
N GLU A 301 -2.44 -4.87 10.20
CA GLU A 301 -2.04 -5.48 8.92
C GLU A 301 -2.99 -5.07 7.77
N SER A 302 -4.31 -5.18 7.99
CA SER A 302 -5.31 -4.99 6.94
C SER A 302 -5.58 -3.53 6.60
N MET A 303 -5.67 -2.65 7.59
CA MET A 303 -5.99 -1.25 7.38
C MET A 303 -4.73 -0.38 7.32
N PHE A 304 -3.88 -0.46 8.36
CA PHE A 304 -2.76 0.45 8.50
C PHE A 304 -1.62 0.12 7.52
N ILE A 305 -1.01 -1.07 7.61
CA ILE A 305 0.13 -1.45 6.75
C ILE A 305 -0.25 -1.41 5.27
N ASN A 306 -1.42 -1.92 4.90
CA ASN A 306 -1.86 -1.89 3.51
C ASN A 306 -2.22 -0.46 3.04
N GLY A 307 -2.73 0.37 3.93
CA GLY A 307 -3.09 1.77 3.63
C GLY A 307 -1.88 2.66 3.38
N ILE A 308 -0.84 2.55 4.23
CA ILE A 308 0.36 3.40 4.13
C ILE A 308 1.39 2.87 3.12
N LEU A 309 1.50 1.56 2.93
CA LEU A 309 2.46 0.93 2.03
C LEU A 309 1.86 0.53 0.68
N THR A 310 0.80 1.18 0.23
CA THR A 310 0.29 0.97 -1.13
C THR A 310 1.38 1.38 -2.13
N ASN A 311 1.75 0.46 -3.04
CA ASN A 311 2.79 0.63 -4.05
C ASN A 311 4.23 0.83 -3.53
N ALA A 312 4.49 0.72 -2.22
CA ALA A 312 5.84 0.93 -1.66
C ALA A 312 6.91 -0.01 -2.25
N GLU A 313 6.52 -1.16 -2.75
CA GLU A 313 7.42 -2.12 -3.38
C GLU A 313 8.04 -1.69 -4.70
N ILE A 314 7.50 -0.66 -5.34
CA ILE A 314 7.98 -0.16 -6.63
C ILE A 314 8.61 1.24 -6.53
N TRP A 315 8.65 1.85 -5.35
CA TRP A 315 9.28 3.16 -5.19
C TRP A 315 10.78 3.10 -5.41
N TYR A 316 11.27 4.01 -6.24
CA TYR A 316 12.68 4.19 -6.53
C TYR A 316 13.31 5.12 -5.49
N ASN A 317 14.60 4.98 -5.25
CA ASN A 317 15.39 5.89 -4.41
C ASN A 317 14.78 6.17 -3.02
N LEU A 318 14.15 5.16 -2.41
CA LEU A 318 13.57 5.28 -1.08
C LEU A 318 14.67 5.38 -0.03
N LYS A 319 14.75 6.50 0.67
CA LYS A 319 15.77 6.79 1.67
C LYS A 319 15.46 6.11 3.01
N GLN A 320 16.51 5.82 3.78
CA GLN A 320 16.35 5.25 5.12
C GLN A 320 15.54 6.19 6.05
N SER A 321 15.74 7.52 5.94
CA SER A 321 14.96 8.50 6.70
C SER A 321 13.45 8.43 6.41
N GLU A 322 13.08 8.19 5.15
CA GLU A 322 11.69 8.05 4.72
C GLU A 322 11.05 6.75 5.25
N ILE A 323 11.84 5.67 5.34
CA ILE A 323 11.41 4.42 6.00
C ILE A 323 11.20 4.66 7.50
N GLU A 324 12.08 5.44 8.14
CA GLU A 324 11.97 5.76 9.57
C GLU A 324 10.71 6.58 9.90
N GLU A 325 10.25 7.45 9.00
CA GLU A 325 8.98 8.16 9.18
C GLU A 325 7.79 7.18 9.27
N PHE A 326 7.73 6.17 8.39
CA PHE A 326 6.72 5.11 8.48
C PHE A 326 6.87 4.27 9.75
N GLU A 327 8.10 3.99 10.19
CA GLU A 327 8.32 3.25 11.44
C GLU A 327 7.93 4.08 12.67
N LEU A 328 8.14 5.38 12.66
CA LEU A 328 7.66 6.29 13.70
C LEU A 328 6.13 6.25 13.80
N LEU A 329 5.46 6.28 12.66
CA LEU A 329 4.01 6.21 12.59
C LEU A 329 3.48 4.86 13.09
N ASP A 330 4.12 3.75 12.73
CA ASP A 330 3.78 2.41 13.21
C ASP A 330 3.95 2.31 14.73
N ARG A 331 5.07 2.81 15.26
CA ARG A 331 5.30 2.86 16.72
C ARG A 331 4.27 3.72 17.43
N SER A 332 3.78 4.79 16.80
CA SER A 332 2.70 5.60 17.37
C SER A 332 1.41 4.77 17.55
N LEU A 333 1.04 3.96 16.56
CA LEU A 333 -0.08 3.03 16.67
C LEU A 333 0.16 1.99 17.77
N LEU A 334 1.32 1.32 17.76
CA LEU A 334 1.66 0.27 18.72
C LEU A 334 1.69 0.80 20.17
N ARG A 335 2.21 2.02 20.34
CA ARG A 335 2.21 2.72 21.63
C ARG A 335 0.79 2.96 22.17
N GLN A 336 -0.12 3.40 21.31
CA GLN A 336 -1.51 3.62 21.70
C GLN A 336 -2.21 2.29 22.05
N ILE A 337 -1.96 1.22 21.29
CA ILE A 337 -2.50 -0.12 21.57
C ILE A 337 -2.00 -0.62 22.94
N LEU A 338 -0.70 -0.47 23.23
CA LEU A 338 -0.07 -0.97 24.46
C LEU A 338 -0.06 0.03 25.61
N GLN A 339 -0.54 1.27 25.38
CA GLN A 339 -0.62 2.35 26.38
C GLN A 339 0.72 2.58 27.11
N VAL A 340 1.80 2.72 26.35
CA VAL A 340 3.17 2.88 26.87
C VAL A 340 3.74 4.25 26.52
N PRO A 341 4.72 4.77 27.29
CA PRO A 341 5.33 6.08 27.07
C PRO A 341 6.22 6.12 25.81
N LEU A 342 6.56 7.33 25.37
CA LEU A 342 7.44 7.59 24.21
C LEU A 342 8.84 6.99 24.38
N THR A 343 9.31 6.90 25.62
CA THR A 343 10.63 6.40 25.99
C THR A 343 10.78 4.88 25.91
N THR A 344 9.70 4.18 25.52
CA THR A 344 9.72 2.72 25.35
C THR A 344 10.68 2.32 24.22
N PRO A 345 11.62 1.39 24.46
CA PRO A 345 12.55 0.92 23.46
C PRO A 345 11.83 0.37 22.22
N LYS A 346 12.23 0.85 21.03
CA LYS A 346 11.53 0.56 19.77
C LYS A 346 11.50 -0.92 19.40
N GLU A 347 12.56 -1.65 19.70
CA GLU A 347 12.70 -3.09 19.45
C GLU A 347 11.74 -3.94 20.29
N SER A 348 11.34 -3.45 21.47
CA SER A 348 10.43 -4.17 22.36
C SER A 348 9.05 -4.40 21.73
N TYR A 349 8.53 -3.44 20.99
CA TYR A 349 7.24 -3.60 20.29
C TYR A 349 7.26 -4.80 19.35
N TYR A 350 8.31 -4.89 18.54
CA TYR A 350 8.43 -5.93 17.51
C TYR A 350 8.74 -7.30 18.11
N LEU A 351 9.64 -7.37 19.11
CA LEU A 351 10.01 -8.60 19.79
C LEU A 351 8.84 -9.20 20.59
N GLU A 352 8.13 -8.37 21.36
CA GLU A 352 7.02 -8.83 22.20
C GLU A 352 5.78 -9.21 21.38
N LEU A 353 5.41 -8.39 20.38
CA LEU A 353 4.28 -8.68 19.50
C LEU A 353 4.59 -9.71 18.41
N GLY A 354 5.87 -10.02 18.18
CA GLY A 354 6.30 -10.96 17.16
C GLY A 354 5.97 -10.50 15.74
N ILE A 355 6.01 -9.18 15.47
CA ILE A 355 5.71 -8.54 14.19
C ILE A 355 6.97 -8.02 13.51
N LEU A 356 6.86 -7.72 12.22
CA LEU A 356 7.95 -7.19 11.43
C LEU A 356 7.95 -5.66 11.43
N PRO A 357 9.14 -5.01 11.54
CA PRO A 357 9.32 -3.60 11.23
C PRO A 357 8.92 -3.26 9.79
N ILE A 358 8.47 -2.03 9.55
CA ILE A 358 7.97 -1.59 8.24
C ILE A 358 9.03 -1.70 7.14
N GLY A 359 10.27 -1.31 7.42
CA GLY A 359 11.36 -1.43 6.45
C GLY A 359 11.52 -2.86 5.93
N ILE A 360 11.37 -3.87 6.79
CA ILE A 360 11.43 -5.29 6.41
C ILE A 360 10.19 -5.71 5.60
N VAL A 361 9.03 -5.16 5.91
CA VAL A 361 7.80 -5.42 5.12
C VAL A 361 7.96 -4.88 3.70
N ILE A 362 8.57 -3.70 3.52
CA ILE A 362 8.88 -3.13 2.19
C ILE A 362 9.82 -4.05 1.42
N LYS A 363 10.93 -4.51 2.03
CA LYS A 363 11.87 -5.47 1.45
C LYS A 363 11.18 -6.75 0.98
N MET A 364 10.32 -7.33 1.82
CA MET A 364 9.52 -8.51 1.46
C MET A 364 8.60 -8.25 0.26
N ARG A 365 7.97 -7.08 0.17
CA ARG A 365 7.10 -6.71 -0.94
C ARG A 365 7.92 -6.54 -2.23
N ARG A 366 9.08 -5.89 -2.19
CA ARG A 366 9.99 -5.72 -3.33
C ARG A 366 10.44 -7.07 -3.91
N ILE A 367 10.90 -8.01 -3.08
CA ILE A 367 11.30 -9.34 -3.54
C ILE A 367 10.12 -10.12 -4.15
N ARG A 368 8.90 -9.98 -3.61
CA ARG A 368 7.71 -10.60 -4.22
C ARG A 368 7.38 -9.99 -5.58
N TYR A 369 7.58 -8.68 -5.74
CA TYR A 369 7.39 -8.02 -7.01
C TYR A 369 8.50 -8.42 -8.00
N LEU A 370 9.75 -8.53 -7.55
CA LEU A 370 10.85 -9.09 -8.36
C LEU A 370 10.50 -10.50 -8.88
N HIS A 371 10.02 -11.39 -7.99
CA HIS A 371 9.59 -12.72 -8.41
C HIS A 371 8.45 -12.67 -9.46
N TYR A 372 7.53 -11.72 -9.35
CA TYR A 372 6.52 -11.52 -10.38
C TYR A 372 7.16 -11.11 -11.72
N LEU A 373 8.08 -10.14 -11.73
CA LEU A 373 8.76 -9.65 -12.94
C LEU A 373 9.59 -10.74 -13.63
N THR A 374 10.29 -11.59 -12.86
CA THR A 374 11.12 -12.69 -13.40
C THR A 374 10.32 -13.83 -14.00
N ASN A 375 9.04 -13.95 -13.69
CA ASN A 375 8.14 -14.99 -14.20
C ASN A 375 7.14 -14.48 -15.26
N LEU A 376 7.30 -13.25 -15.75
CA LEU A 376 6.60 -12.76 -16.94
C LEU A 376 7.19 -13.39 -18.20
N LYS A 377 6.42 -13.40 -19.29
CA LYS A 377 6.92 -13.82 -20.60
C LYS A 377 8.03 -12.86 -21.06
N GLU A 378 9.09 -13.37 -21.64
CA GLU A 378 10.25 -12.57 -22.12
C GLU A 378 9.85 -11.55 -23.20
N THR A 379 8.77 -11.82 -23.94
CA THR A 379 8.21 -10.92 -24.94
C THR A 379 7.39 -9.77 -24.34
N GLU A 380 7.07 -9.81 -23.04
CA GLU A 380 6.29 -8.76 -22.41
C GLU A 380 7.11 -7.48 -22.21
N MET A 381 6.54 -6.34 -22.56
CA MET A 381 7.15 -5.01 -22.41
C MET A 381 7.71 -4.79 -21.01
N LEU A 382 6.94 -5.12 -19.96
CA LEU A 382 7.37 -4.96 -18.58
C LEU A 382 8.57 -5.85 -18.21
N HIS A 383 8.62 -7.09 -18.73
CA HIS A 383 9.77 -7.96 -18.53
C HIS A 383 11.02 -7.39 -19.21
N GLN A 384 10.90 -6.96 -20.46
CA GLN A 384 12.01 -6.36 -21.21
C GLN A 384 12.51 -5.09 -20.53
N PHE A 385 11.59 -4.23 -20.04
CA PHE A 385 11.93 -3.03 -19.28
C PHE A 385 12.72 -3.39 -18.00
N PHE A 386 12.23 -4.35 -17.22
CA PHE A 386 12.89 -4.83 -16.02
C PHE A 386 14.29 -5.40 -16.32
N ILE A 387 14.44 -6.26 -17.32
CA ILE A 387 15.74 -6.86 -17.69
C ILE A 387 16.73 -5.79 -18.13
N MET A 388 16.26 -4.77 -18.87
CA MET A 388 17.11 -3.64 -19.28
C MET A 388 17.66 -2.89 -18.07
N GLN A 389 16.84 -2.62 -17.06
CA GLN A 389 17.28 -2.00 -15.80
C GLN A 389 18.19 -2.93 -14.99
N TRP A 390 17.83 -4.22 -14.90
CA TRP A 390 18.62 -5.20 -14.16
C TRP A 390 20.05 -5.30 -14.68
N ASN A 391 20.23 -5.30 -16.00
CA ASN A 391 21.55 -5.41 -16.63
C ASN A 391 22.33 -4.08 -16.66
N ASN A 392 21.63 -2.95 -16.62
CA ASN A 392 22.23 -1.61 -16.69
C ASN A 392 21.71 -0.71 -15.56
N PRO A 393 22.05 -1.01 -14.29
CA PRO A 393 21.54 -0.26 -13.15
C PRO A 393 22.05 1.18 -13.15
N THR A 394 21.20 2.10 -12.69
CA THR A 394 21.54 3.50 -12.46
C THR A 394 21.52 3.81 -10.96
N LYS A 395 22.13 4.91 -10.56
CA LYS A 395 22.12 5.35 -9.15
C LYS A 395 20.67 5.56 -8.67
N GLY A 396 20.34 5.03 -7.50
CA GLY A 396 18.99 5.09 -6.95
C GLY A 396 17.97 4.21 -7.68
N ASP A 397 18.44 3.33 -8.57
CA ASP A 397 17.58 2.38 -9.29
C ASP A 397 16.94 1.39 -8.31
N TRP A 398 15.72 1.01 -8.62
CA TRP A 398 14.99 -0.02 -7.90
C TRP A 398 15.73 -1.36 -7.84
N THR A 399 16.43 -1.71 -8.92
CA THR A 399 17.20 -2.98 -8.99
C THR A 399 18.34 -3.02 -7.98
N GLN A 400 18.98 -1.89 -7.67
CA GLN A 400 20.00 -1.80 -6.64
C GLN A 400 19.39 -2.11 -5.26
N SER A 401 18.28 -1.45 -4.91
CA SER A 401 17.60 -1.67 -3.64
C SER A 401 17.15 -3.13 -3.47
N VAL A 402 16.64 -3.76 -4.52
CA VAL A 402 16.18 -5.15 -4.42
C VAL A 402 17.32 -6.16 -4.36
N ARG A 403 18.50 -5.85 -4.93
CA ARG A 403 19.72 -6.67 -4.78
C ARG A 403 20.18 -6.67 -3.30
N GLU A 404 20.15 -5.50 -2.66
CA GLU A 404 20.44 -5.39 -1.22
C GLU A 404 19.44 -6.19 -0.40
N ASP A 405 18.15 -6.13 -0.73
CA ASP A 405 17.11 -6.91 -0.05
C ASP A 405 17.30 -8.43 -0.21
N LEU A 406 17.72 -8.87 -1.40
CA LEU A 406 18.04 -10.28 -1.65
C LEU A 406 19.23 -10.76 -0.79
N ASN A 407 20.29 -9.94 -0.71
CA ASN A 407 21.45 -10.21 0.13
C ASN A 407 21.06 -10.29 1.61
N ASP A 408 20.29 -9.33 2.11
CA ASP A 408 19.80 -9.29 3.49
C ASP A 408 19.00 -10.56 3.86
N PHE A 409 18.25 -11.09 2.91
CA PHE A 409 17.45 -12.30 3.13
C PHE A 409 18.14 -13.59 2.71
N GLY A 410 19.38 -13.52 2.20
CA GLY A 410 20.14 -14.70 1.74
C GLY A 410 19.43 -15.45 0.60
N ILE A 411 18.75 -14.73 -0.31
CA ILE A 411 18.05 -15.30 -1.46
C ILE A 411 18.82 -14.98 -2.73
N LYS A 412 19.11 -15.98 -3.56
CA LYS A 412 19.81 -15.78 -4.82
C LYS A 412 18.82 -15.46 -5.94
N PHE A 413 19.15 -14.48 -6.78
CA PHE A 413 18.30 -14.08 -7.91
C PHE A 413 17.91 -15.24 -8.83
N ASN A 414 18.87 -16.10 -9.18
CA ASN A 414 18.64 -17.22 -10.09
C ASN A 414 17.67 -18.28 -9.53
N GLU A 415 17.47 -18.31 -8.22
CA GLU A 415 16.53 -19.23 -7.57
C GLU A 415 15.07 -18.79 -7.72
N LEU A 416 14.83 -17.51 -8.09
CA LEU A 416 13.47 -16.97 -8.17
C LEU A 416 12.69 -17.45 -9.40
N LYS A 417 13.39 -17.68 -10.55
CA LYS A 417 12.75 -18.09 -11.80
C LYS A 417 12.19 -19.52 -11.64
N GLY A 418 10.92 -19.70 -11.95
CA GLY A 418 10.25 -21.01 -11.89
C GLY A 418 9.73 -21.43 -10.51
N MET A 419 10.05 -20.69 -9.43
CA MET A 419 9.47 -20.99 -8.12
C MET A 419 7.97 -20.72 -8.09
N SER A 420 7.20 -21.62 -7.46
CA SER A 420 5.77 -21.35 -7.26
C SER A 420 5.54 -20.17 -6.31
N LYS A 421 4.49 -19.38 -6.56
CA LYS A 421 4.11 -18.23 -5.73
C LYS A 421 3.91 -18.60 -4.24
N ARG A 422 3.46 -19.83 -3.96
CA ARG A 422 3.28 -20.33 -2.58
C ARG A 422 4.63 -20.59 -1.90
N PHE A 423 5.56 -21.18 -2.62
CA PHE A 423 6.90 -21.51 -2.09
C PHE A 423 7.69 -20.26 -1.79
N ILE A 424 7.82 -19.34 -2.77
CA ILE A 424 8.56 -18.08 -2.59
C ILE A 424 7.97 -17.22 -1.45
N LYS A 425 6.64 -17.18 -1.31
CA LYS A 425 6.00 -16.47 -0.20
C LYS A 425 6.41 -17.02 1.17
N LYS A 426 6.54 -18.35 1.29
CA LYS A 426 6.99 -19.01 2.54
C LYS A 426 8.46 -18.73 2.80
N LEU A 427 9.31 -18.84 1.78
CA LEU A 427 10.76 -18.60 1.86
C LEU A 427 11.03 -17.16 2.31
N ILE A 428 10.49 -16.17 1.60
CA ILE A 428 10.64 -14.75 1.95
C ILE A 428 10.18 -14.49 3.39
N LYS A 429 9.03 -15.05 3.81
CA LYS A 429 8.51 -14.86 5.16
C LYS A 429 9.42 -15.44 6.23
N LYS A 430 10.00 -16.62 5.97
CA LYS A 430 10.95 -17.27 6.88
C LYS A 430 12.20 -16.41 7.04
N ASN A 431 12.87 -16.09 5.94
CA ASN A 431 14.15 -15.38 5.93
C ASN A 431 14.00 -13.95 6.46
N ALA A 432 12.91 -13.25 6.12
CA ALA A 432 12.60 -11.93 6.66
C ALA A 432 12.42 -11.95 8.19
N ARG A 433 11.79 -12.99 8.75
CA ARG A 433 11.64 -13.10 10.20
C ARG A 433 12.96 -13.39 10.92
N GLU A 434 13.82 -14.19 10.29
CA GLU A 434 15.16 -14.49 10.81
C GLU A 434 16.05 -13.23 10.75
N TYR A 435 16.09 -12.54 9.63
CA TYR A 435 16.80 -11.27 9.48
C TYR A 435 16.30 -10.20 10.47
N ALA A 436 14.96 -10.05 10.58
CA ALA A 436 14.36 -9.12 11.54
C ALA A 436 14.75 -9.45 12.97
N PHE A 437 14.72 -10.74 13.33
CA PHE A 437 15.07 -11.17 14.66
C PHE A 437 16.52 -10.81 15.03
N ASN A 438 17.47 -11.10 14.14
CA ASN A 438 18.88 -10.79 14.36
C ASN A 438 19.10 -9.27 14.52
N LYS A 439 18.51 -8.46 13.65
CA LYS A 439 18.59 -6.99 13.76
C LYS A 439 17.98 -6.44 15.06
N LEU A 440 16.83 -6.97 15.45
CA LEU A 440 16.17 -6.55 16.69
C LEU A 440 16.96 -6.98 17.93
N MET A 441 17.66 -8.14 17.89
CA MET A 441 18.52 -8.58 18.97
C MET A 441 19.78 -7.71 19.09
N GLU A 442 20.43 -7.31 17.98
CA GLU A 442 21.52 -6.34 17.99
C GLU A 442 21.10 -5.00 18.63
N MET A 443 19.89 -4.53 18.32
CA MET A 443 19.34 -3.31 18.92
C MET A 443 19.03 -3.48 20.42
N LYS A 444 18.48 -4.64 20.80
CA LYS A 444 18.21 -4.99 22.20
C LYS A 444 19.48 -4.97 23.05
N GLU A 445 20.58 -5.47 22.53
CA GLU A 445 21.89 -5.46 23.23
C GLU A 445 22.37 -4.02 23.49
N LYS A 446 22.15 -3.10 22.55
CA LYS A 446 22.45 -1.67 22.74
C LYS A 446 21.57 -1.01 23.82
N ASN A 447 20.36 -1.53 24.06
CA ASN A 447 19.42 -1.11 25.11
C ASN A 447 19.40 -2.08 26.31
N SER A 448 20.54 -2.68 26.66
CA SER A 448 20.67 -3.71 27.69
C SER A 448 20.18 -3.28 29.07
N SER A 449 20.27 -1.99 29.41
CA SER A 449 19.77 -1.46 30.71
C SER A 449 18.28 -1.72 30.93
N LYS A 450 17.47 -1.66 29.88
CA LYS A 450 16.01 -1.88 29.95
C LYS A 450 15.59 -3.29 29.53
N LEU A 451 16.23 -3.85 28.51
CA LEU A 451 15.80 -5.10 27.88
C LEU A 451 16.76 -6.27 28.06
N GLY A 452 17.92 -6.06 28.72
CA GLY A 452 18.99 -7.06 28.81
C GLY A 452 18.56 -8.42 29.37
N GLN A 453 17.67 -8.42 30.33
CA GLN A 453 17.18 -9.65 30.97
C GLN A 453 16.19 -10.46 30.13
N LEU A 454 15.55 -9.81 29.12
CA LEU A 454 14.58 -10.49 28.26
C LEU A 454 15.26 -11.49 27.34
N LYS A 455 14.76 -12.72 27.31
CA LYS A 455 15.29 -13.80 26.47
C LYS A 455 14.31 -14.13 25.37
N TYR A 456 14.76 -14.02 24.11
CA TYR A 456 13.98 -14.38 22.93
C TYR A 456 14.70 -15.46 22.14
N LYS A 457 13.97 -16.48 21.66
CA LYS A 457 14.52 -17.56 20.82
C LYS A 457 14.26 -17.32 19.32
N LYS A 458 13.20 -16.60 19.02
CA LYS A 458 12.76 -16.28 17.65
C LYS A 458 11.75 -15.12 17.68
N LEU A 459 11.52 -14.49 16.54
CA LEU A 459 10.49 -13.47 16.41
C LEU A 459 9.10 -14.11 16.44
N LYS A 460 8.51 -14.20 17.63
CA LYS A 460 7.18 -14.79 17.85
C LYS A 460 6.45 -13.99 18.93
N ARG A 461 5.13 -13.84 18.77
CA ARG A 461 4.28 -13.20 19.78
C ARG A 461 4.40 -13.95 21.10
N GLN A 462 4.59 -13.20 22.18
CA GLN A 462 4.70 -13.74 23.53
C GLN A 462 3.37 -14.32 24.00
N THR A 463 3.41 -15.32 24.86
CA THR A 463 2.21 -16.07 25.31
C THR A 463 1.22 -15.19 26.06
N TYR A 464 1.70 -14.29 26.91
CA TYR A 464 0.86 -13.38 27.69
C TYR A 464 0.04 -12.40 26.83
N MET A 465 0.35 -12.24 25.54
CA MET A 465 -0.43 -11.42 24.61
C MET A 465 -1.83 -12.00 24.31
N LYS A 466 -2.17 -13.14 24.87
CA LYS A 466 -3.51 -13.76 24.84
C LYS A 466 -4.34 -13.42 26.07
N GLN A 467 -3.82 -12.63 26.99
CA GLN A 467 -4.52 -12.19 28.19
C GLN A 467 -5.45 -11.02 27.91
N THR A 468 -6.20 -10.58 28.91
CA THR A 468 -7.03 -9.37 28.83
C THR A 468 -6.19 -8.13 28.57
N LYS A 469 -6.78 -7.08 27.96
CA LYS A 469 -6.10 -5.81 27.65
C LYS A 469 -5.30 -5.27 28.84
N LYS A 470 -5.88 -5.26 30.04
CA LYS A 470 -5.24 -4.75 31.26
C LYS A 470 -3.98 -5.56 31.61
N ASN A 471 -4.09 -6.90 31.60
CA ASN A 471 -2.97 -7.78 31.92
C ASN A 471 -1.83 -7.60 30.91
N ILE A 472 -2.14 -7.55 29.63
CA ILE A 472 -1.16 -7.34 28.57
C ILE A 472 -0.38 -6.04 28.78
N ILE A 473 -1.07 -4.94 29.02
CA ILE A 473 -0.44 -3.62 29.23
C ILE A 473 0.47 -3.65 30.46
N ASN A 474 0.01 -4.18 31.57
CA ASN A 474 0.79 -4.27 32.82
C ASN A 474 2.05 -5.11 32.64
N ILE A 475 1.92 -6.31 32.05
CA ILE A 475 3.04 -7.21 31.81
C ILE A 475 4.03 -6.61 30.82
N PHE A 476 3.55 -6.03 29.73
CA PHE A 476 4.43 -5.37 28.75
C PHE A 476 5.23 -4.24 29.40
N LYS A 477 4.56 -3.36 30.15
CA LYS A 477 5.23 -2.27 30.90
C LYS A 477 6.27 -2.79 31.87
N PHE A 478 5.93 -3.86 32.59
CA PHE A 478 6.84 -4.46 33.55
C PHE A 478 8.05 -5.10 32.86
N ARG A 479 7.87 -5.89 31.83
CA ARG A 479 8.94 -6.53 31.04
C ARG A 479 9.90 -5.51 30.40
N THR A 480 9.37 -4.43 29.91
CA THR A 480 10.14 -3.37 29.21
C THR A 480 10.67 -2.28 30.14
N ARG A 481 10.48 -2.42 31.45
CA ARG A 481 10.80 -1.43 32.49
C ARG A 481 10.15 -0.07 32.21
N MET A 482 8.89 -0.10 31.73
CA MET A 482 8.06 1.08 31.50
C MET A 482 6.89 1.17 32.48
N ALA A 483 6.89 0.34 33.54
CA ALA A 483 5.93 0.46 34.62
C ALA A 483 6.18 1.78 35.39
N ASP A 484 5.17 2.18 36.14
CA ASP A 484 5.16 3.45 36.85
C ASP A 484 6.01 3.38 38.14
N PHE A 485 7.33 3.46 37.94
CA PHE A 485 8.36 3.53 38.97
C PHE A 485 9.21 4.79 38.76
N GLY A 486 9.80 5.33 39.86
CA GLY A 486 10.63 6.52 39.81
C GLY A 486 11.77 6.46 38.81
N GLU A 487 12.35 5.27 38.58
CA GLU A 487 13.41 5.04 37.57
C GLU A 487 13.02 5.48 36.14
N ASN A 488 11.73 5.66 35.86
CA ASN A 488 11.23 6.02 34.53
C ASN A 488 10.92 7.51 34.37
N TYR A 489 10.99 8.29 35.44
CA TYR A 489 10.80 9.71 35.40
C TYR A 489 12.11 10.43 35.10
N ARG A 490 12.10 11.39 34.16
CA ARG A 490 13.21 12.30 33.96
C ARG A 490 13.22 13.31 35.11
N ALA A 491 14.08 13.10 36.08
CA ALA A 491 14.36 14.13 37.06
C ALA A 491 15.84 14.12 37.36
N GLY A 492 16.43 15.25 37.57
CA GLY A 492 17.76 15.44 38.10
C GLY A 492 17.86 15.05 39.59
N TYR A 493 17.21 13.96 39.97
CA TYR A 493 17.26 13.42 41.31
C TYR A 493 18.11 12.16 41.30
N ASP A 494 19.17 12.17 42.09
CA ASP A 494 20.17 11.10 42.16
C ASP A 494 19.66 9.76 42.66
N ALA A 495 18.47 9.68 43.26
CA ALA A 495 17.77 8.45 43.54
C ALA A 495 16.34 8.74 44.00
N PHE A 496 15.35 8.22 43.28
CA PHE A 496 14.00 8.12 43.81
C PHE A 496 13.95 6.96 44.80
N LEU A 497 13.74 7.27 46.05
CA LEU A 497 13.39 6.25 47.04
C LEU A 497 11.94 5.80 46.82
N CYS A 498 11.69 4.55 47.07
CA CYS A 498 10.34 3.99 47.01
C CYS A 498 9.41 4.80 47.95
N PRO A 499 8.35 5.41 47.44
CA PRO A 499 7.46 6.26 48.25
C PRO A 499 6.76 5.51 49.38
N LEU A 500 6.81 4.15 49.36
CA LEU A 500 6.12 3.30 50.33
C LEU A 500 7.00 2.86 51.51
N CYS A 501 8.29 2.62 51.29
CA CYS A 501 9.19 2.18 52.33
C CYS A 501 10.34 3.14 52.63
N LEU A 502 10.61 4.09 51.72
CA LEU A 502 11.72 5.05 51.82
C LEU A 502 13.12 4.43 52.03
N GLU A 503 13.23 3.11 51.91
CA GLU A 503 14.48 2.34 52.17
C GLU A 503 15.21 1.97 50.89
N HIS A 504 14.45 1.72 49.82
CA HIS A 504 14.99 1.21 48.55
C HIS A 504 14.74 2.18 47.41
N LEU A 505 15.57 2.06 46.34
CA LEU A 505 15.31 2.81 45.10
C LEU A 505 13.96 2.44 44.51
N ASP A 506 13.26 3.43 43.99
CA ASP A 506 11.98 3.25 43.32
C ASP A 506 12.14 2.68 41.91
N ASN A 507 12.49 1.40 41.87
CA ASN A 507 12.63 0.64 40.64
C ASN A 507 11.91 -0.70 40.69
N GLN A 508 11.78 -1.32 39.55
CA GLN A 508 11.06 -2.59 39.41
C GLN A 508 11.64 -3.73 40.25
N GLN A 509 12.97 -3.82 40.37
CA GLN A 509 13.62 -4.88 41.16
C GLN A 509 13.42 -4.68 42.65
N SER A 510 13.51 -3.45 43.10
CA SER A 510 13.34 -3.10 44.51
C SER A 510 11.90 -3.20 44.96
N SER A 511 10.93 -3.03 44.05
CA SER A 511 9.50 -3.19 44.36
C SER A 511 9.16 -4.57 44.93
N LEU A 512 9.89 -5.61 44.51
CA LEU A 512 9.74 -6.98 45.05
C LEU A 512 10.30 -7.14 46.47
N LYS A 513 11.17 -6.24 46.90
CA LYS A 513 11.79 -6.24 48.25
C LYS A 513 11.12 -5.27 49.20
N CYS A 514 10.22 -4.44 48.72
CA CYS A 514 9.53 -3.45 49.53
C CYS A 514 8.59 -4.13 50.55
N LYS A 515 8.83 -3.95 51.85
CA LYS A 515 8.04 -4.53 52.93
C LYS A 515 6.54 -4.20 52.79
N SER A 516 6.22 -2.97 52.54
CA SER A 516 4.80 -2.53 52.38
C SER A 516 4.07 -3.26 51.25
N ILE A 517 4.81 -3.69 50.22
CA ILE A 517 4.25 -4.50 49.11
C ILE A 517 4.21 -5.97 49.51
N GLN A 518 5.26 -6.47 50.19
CA GLN A 518 5.35 -7.87 50.64
C GLN A 518 4.28 -8.23 51.66
N ASP A 519 3.99 -7.34 52.61
CA ASP A 519 2.99 -7.56 53.66
C ASP A 519 1.57 -7.71 53.08
N GLU A 520 1.29 -7.07 51.98
CA GLU A 520 0.01 -7.22 51.25
C GLU A 520 0.03 -8.35 50.19
N LEU A 521 1.21 -8.83 49.77
CA LEU A 521 1.35 -9.94 48.82
C LEU A 521 1.31 -11.30 49.55
N LYS A 522 0.22 -12.03 49.35
CA LYS A 522 -0.01 -13.37 49.94
C LYS A 522 0.70 -14.52 49.21
N PHE A 523 1.61 -14.23 48.27
CA PHE A 523 2.22 -15.22 47.37
C PHE A 523 3.74 -15.27 47.49
N LYS A 524 4.35 -16.38 47.05
CA LYS A 524 5.80 -16.51 46.90
C LYS A 524 6.30 -15.46 45.89
N ASN A 525 7.36 -14.74 46.25
CA ASN A 525 7.91 -13.59 45.49
C ASN A 525 8.81 -13.99 44.31
N ASP A 526 8.60 -15.13 43.66
CA ASP A 526 9.37 -15.51 42.48
C ASP A 526 8.65 -15.14 41.21
N ILE A 527 9.23 -14.19 40.44
CA ILE A 527 8.80 -13.76 39.14
C ILE A 527 9.92 -13.93 38.10
N SER A 528 10.84 -14.85 38.34
CA SER A 528 12.00 -15.07 37.45
C SER A 528 11.58 -15.44 36.02
N ASP A 529 10.42 -16.04 35.83
CA ASP A 529 9.85 -16.38 34.52
C ASP A 529 9.36 -15.17 33.72
N ILE A 530 9.20 -13.97 34.31
CA ILE A 530 8.79 -12.75 33.60
C ILE A 530 9.72 -12.41 32.43
N TYR A 531 11.01 -12.78 32.55
CA TYR A 531 12.00 -12.51 31.50
C TYR A 531 12.09 -13.65 30.48
N SER A 532 11.33 -14.73 30.65
CA SER A 532 11.24 -15.86 29.73
C SER A 532 10.24 -15.62 28.58
N ASN A 533 10.18 -16.58 27.66
CA ASN A 533 9.17 -16.57 26.59
C ASN A 533 7.80 -17.09 27.04
N GLU A 534 7.76 -17.78 28.17
CA GLU A 534 6.56 -18.36 28.76
C GLU A 534 6.42 -17.81 30.18
N ILE A 535 5.37 -17.06 30.43
CA ILE A 535 5.06 -16.43 31.71
C ILE A 535 3.89 -17.19 32.29
N THR A 536 4.02 -17.60 33.56
CA THR A 536 2.94 -18.31 34.25
C THR A 536 1.81 -17.38 34.67
N ASP A 537 0.61 -17.92 34.83
CA ASP A 537 -0.55 -17.16 35.32
C ASP A 537 -0.31 -16.63 36.73
N GLU A 538 0.48 -17.35 37.56
CA GLU A 538 0.89 -16.90 38.87
C GLU A 538 1.72 -15.62 38.81
N THR A 539 2.73 -15.55 37.93
CA THR A 539 3.53 -14.34 37.70
C THR A 539 2.69 -13.19 37.22
N ILE A 540 1.70 -13.45 36.35
CA ILE A 540 0.75 -12.43 35.86
C ILE A 540 -0.06 -11.84 37.04
N GLN A 541 -0.54 -12.70 37.93
CA GLN A 541 -1.28 -12.27 39.13
C GLN A 541 -0.41 -11.45 40.08
N ILE A 542 0.85 -11.89 40.32
CA ILE A 542 1.81 -11.15 41.17
C ILE A 542 2.06 -9.76 40.61
N ILE A 543 2.35 -9.60 39.32
CA ILE A 543 2.58 -8.31 38.70
C ILE A 543 1.37 -7.39 38.83
N ASN A 544 0.18 -7.90 38.54
CA ASN A 544 -1.05 -7.11 38.68
C ASN A 544 -1.30 -6.69 40.14
N SER A 545 -0.96 -7.56 41.09
CA SER A 545 -1.08 -7.25 42.50
C SER A 545 -0.10 -6.16 42.93
N ILE A 546 1.17 -6.25 42.53
CA ILE A 546 2.18 -5.20 42.78
C ILE A 546 1.71 -3.84 42.29
N ILE A 547 1.27 -3.77 41.02
CA ILE A 547 0.80 -2.52 40.44
C ILE A 547 -0.43 -1.97 41.18
N LYS A 548 -1.38 -2.84 41.56
CA LYS A 548 -2.59 -2.46 42.28
C LYS A 548 -2.29 -1.97 43.70
N ILE A 549 -1.45 -2.70 44.43
CA ILE A 549 -1.06 -2.36 45.80
C ILE A 549 -0.32 -1.03 45.81
N ARG A 550 0.68 -0.88 44.93
CA ARG A 550 1.43 0.36 44.79
C ARG A 550 0.51 1.56 44.53
N LYS A 551 -0.40 1.46 43.57
CA LYS A 551 -1.35 2.53 43.27
C LYS A 551 -2.21 2.89 44.48
N LYS A 552 -2.76 1.89 45.19
CA LYS A 552 -3.61 2.08 46.35
C LYS A 552 -2.87 2.75 47.52
N LEU A 553 -1.60 2.39 47.75
CA LEU A 553 -0.80 2.94 48.84
C LEU A 553 -0.39 4.40 48.54
N ILE A 554 0.02 4.71 47.31
CA ILE A 554 0.33 6.09 46.90
C ILE A 554 -0.91 7.01 47.00
N GLU A 555 -2.09 6.52 46.60
CA GLU A 555 -3.34 7.27 46.72
C GLU A 555 -3.73 7.53 48.19
N ARG A 556 -3.43 6.61 49.12
CA ARG A 556 -3.68 6.82 50.57
C ARG A 556 -2.74 7.87 51.17
N ASP A 557 -1.47 7.85 50.81
CA ASP A 557 -0.50 8.84 51.29
C ASP A 557 -0.83 10.26 50.79
N SER A 558 -1.26 10.39 49.53
CA SER A 558 -1.67 11.68 48.96
C SER A 558 -2.95 12.27 49.58
N THR A 559 -3.82 11.40 50.12
CA THR A 559 -5.03 11.86 50.86
C THR A 559 -4.73 12.20 52.31
N ALA A 560 -3.68 11.65 52.90
CA ALA A 560 -3.26 11.97 54.27
C ALA A 560 -2.53 13.33 54.37
N GLU A 561 -1.86 13.80 53.31
CA GLU A 561 -1.23 15.15 53.28
C GLU A 561 -2.19 16.30 53.09
N VAL A 562 -3.45 16.06 52.71
CA VAL A 562 -4.48 17.13 52.53
C VAL A 562 -5.27 17.40 53.81
N THR A 563 -5.00 16.72 54.91
CA THR A 563 -5.68 16.87 56.18
C THR A 563 -4.81 17.54 57.26
N PHE A 564 -3.82 18.37 56.86
CA PHE A 564 -3.10 19.27 57.77
C PHE A 564 -3.21 20.73 57.34
#